data_de4242b26856c73d443e65b466c6e3c8
#
_entry.id   de4242b26856c73d443e65b466c6e3c8
#
_cell.length_a   1.000
_cell.length_b   1.000
_cell.length_c   1.000
_cell.angle_alpha   90.00
_cell.angle_beta   90.00
_cell.angle_gamma   90.00
#
_symmetry.space_group_name_H-M   'P 1'
#
loop_
_entity.id
_entity.type
_entity.pdbx_description
1 polymer ?
#
loop_
_entity_poly.entity_id
_entity_poly.type
_entity_poly.pdbx_seq_one_letter_code
_entity_poly.pdbx_strand_id
1 'polypeptide(L)'
;MRLTFIGADHEVTGSCHFLEACGLNILIDCGMEQGINKYENAELPIPYSDVDYVLVTHAHIDHVGLLPLIYARGFRGQIMATRATCDLCDIMLKDCAHIQESEAEWKNRKAMRAGKPEVTPIYTMNDGEGVLHHFVPCNYNEIIRLNDNLEIRFVDVGHLLGSASIEIWMKEDDCSKKIVFSGDIGNKNKPLIRSPQYIRQADYVVMESTYGGRFHKNTGDHVEEFARVIQETLDKGGNVVIPAFAVGRTQEVLNYIRIIKEKNLVTGYGVFPVYLDSPMAVEATGVFKDNMMDCYNEETKELVKKGINPISFPGLHLSITSSDSVAINFNEEPKVIISAAGMCDAGRIRHHLKHNLWRPECTILFAGYQAVGTLGRSIIEGREEVKLFGESIEVKARIEKIEGISGHADETGLLEWVGSFMEKPSQVFVVHGDDTVCDAFAETVKETYGINAMAPFSGSSYDLKEGCFVTVTKGIPIQKPAVNEATKKAAGVFARLLAACDRLRRVVMHNEGGANKDLARFADQINSLCDKWDR
;
A
#
# COMPACT_ATOMS: atom_id res chain seq x y z
N MET A 1 -14.58 14.64 -21.41
CA MET A 1 -13.42 14.04 -20.69
C MET A 1 -13.29 14.74 -19.34
N ARG A 2 -13.54 14.07 -18.23
CA ARG A 2 -13.49 14.67 -16.87
C ARG A 2 -12.65 13.81 -15.94
N LEU A 3 -11.73 14.45 -15.21
CA LEU A 3 -10.97 13.83 -14.13
C LEU A 3 -11.50 14.34 -12.79
N THR A 4 -11.77 13.43 -11.85
CA THR A 4 -12.17 13.75 -10.47
C THR A 4 -11.18 13.10 -9.51
N PHE A 5 -10.68 13.88 -8.55
CA PHE A 5 -9.77 13.42 -7.51
C PHE A 5 -10.60 12.88 -6.33
N ILE A 6 -10.33 11.65 -5.91
CA ILE A 6 -11.14 10.95 -4.89
C ILE A 6 -10.31 10.71 -3.62
N GLY A 7 -9.04 10.36 -3.74
CA GLY A 7 -8.19 10.07 -2.60
C GLY A 7 -6.70 10.14 -2.88
N ALA A 8 -5.90 10.15 -1.82
CA ALA A 8 -4.48 10.51 -1.77
C ALA A 8 -4.22 11.97 -2.23
N ASP A 9 -5.18 12.84 -2.00
CA ASP A 9 -5.15 14.26 -2.34
C ASP A 9 -4.80 15.04 -1.06
N HIS A 10 -3.56 15.54 -0.95
CA HIS A 10 -2.95 16.08 0.29
C HIS A 10 -2.76 15.01 1.40
N GLU A 11 -2.75 13.74 1.02
CA GLU A 11 -2.51 12.57 1.85
C GLU A 11 -1.60 11.57 1.11
N VAL A 12 -0.87 10.74 1.87
CA VAL A 12 0.08 9.76 1.29
C VAL A 12 -0.60 8.43 0.94
N THR A 13 -1.81 8.17 1.43
CA THR A 13 -2.47 6.87 1.26
C THR A 13 -3.90 7.01 0.75
N GLY A 14 -4.43 5.92 0.18
CA GLY A 14 -5.80 5.89 -0.34
C GLY A 14 -5.94 6.37 -1.77
N SER A 15 -4.93 6.15 -2.63
CA SER A 15 -4.91 6.60 -4.02
C SER A 15 -6.13 6.12 -4.81
N CYS A 16 -6.89 7.07 -5.34
CA CYS A 16 -8.05 6.80 -6.18
C CYS A 16 -8.41 8.03 -7.00
N HIS A 17 -8.47 7.88 -8.33
CA HIS A 17 -8.89 8.93 -9.25
C HIS A 17 -9.95 8.40 -10.20
N PHE A 18 -10.93 9.22 -10.54
CA PHE A 18 -12.03 8.85 -11.41
C PHE A 18 -11.97 9.62 -12.73
N LEU A 19 -11.90 8.89 -13.84
CA LEU A 19 -11.84 9.42 -15.20
C LEU A 19 -13.09 9.01 -15.98
N GLU A 20 -13.86 10.01 -16.40
CA GLU A 20 -14.98 9.86 -17.35
C GLU A 20 -14.49 10.27 -18.73
N ALA A 21 -14.33 9.34 -19.65
CA ALA A 21 -13.86 9.65 -21.01
C ALA A 21 -14.35 8.63 -22.03
N CYS A 22 -14.67 9.11 -23.24
CA CYS A 22 -15.04 8.26 -24.38
C CYS A 22 -16.18 7.28 -24.09
N GLY A 23 -17.12 7.67 -23.21
CA GLY A 23 -18.25 6.84 -22.79
C GLY A 23 -17.89 5.75 -21.79
N LEU A 24 -16.70 5.79 -21.17
CA LEU A 24 -16.24 4.86 -20.15
C LEU A 24 -16.03 5.57 -18.82
N ASN A 25 -16.29 4.83 -17.74
CA ASN A 25 -16.06 5.19 -16.36
C ASN A 25 -14.86 4.38 -15.83
N ILE A 26 -13.75 5.04 -15.57
CA ILE A 26 -12.48 4.39 -15.26
C ILE A 26 -11.99 4.88 -13.90
N LEU A 27 -11.65 3.96 -13.00
CA LEU A 27 -10.87 4.27 -11.81
C LEU A 27 -9.39 4.03 -12.08
N ILE A 28 -8.56 4.93 -11.60
CA ILE A 28 -7.12 4.74 -11.52
C ILE A 28 -6.79 4.54 -10.04
N ASP A 29 -6.37 3.33 -9.71
CA ASP A 29 -6.23 2.80 -8.36
C ASP A 29 -7.55 2.79 -7.56
N CYS A 30 -7.57 2.07 -6.45
CA CYS A 30 -8.67 2.00 -5.49
C CYS A 30 -8.09 1.63 -4.12
N GLY A 31 -7.38 2.57 -3.55
CA GLY A 31 -6.53 2.38 -2.40
C GLY A 31 -7.26 2.50 -1.07
N MET A 32 -6.71 1.81 -0.06
CA MET A 32 -7.16 1.93 1.32
C MET A 32 -6.34 2.99 2.04
N GLU A 33 -7.01 3.85 2.77
CA GLU A 33 -6.36 4.78 3.68
C GLU A 33 -5.64 4.05 4.82
N GLN A 34 -4.45 4.48 5.14
CA GLN A 34 -3.63 3.93 6.21
C GLN A 34 -3.09 5.02 7.12
N GLY A 35 -3.18 4.81 8.43
CA GLY A 35 -2.67 5.78 9.40
C GLY A 35 -3.70 6.81 9.85
N ILE A 36 -3.26 8.04 10.03
CA ILE A 36 -4.09 9.16 10.51
C ILE A 36 -4.24 10.15 9.37
N ASN A 37 -5.40 10.15 8.75
CA ASN A 37 -5.74 11.12 7.72
C ASN A 37 -6.13 12.47 8.35
N LYS A 38 -5.87 13.54 7.62
CA LYS A 38 -6.24 14.92 7.97
C LYS A 38 -7.57 15.32 7.34
N TYR A 39 -7.84 14.81 6.13
CA TYR A 39 -8.99 15.19 5.30
C TYR A 39 -9.86 13.97 5.00
N GLU A 40 -11.15 14.23 4.80
CA GLU A 40 -12.11 13.22 4.33
C GLU A 40 -11.98 13.06 2.81
N ASN A 41 -11.98 11.80 2.35
CA ASN A 41 -12.03 11.51 0.92
C ASN A 41 -13.45 11.68 0.38
N ALA A 42 -13.57 12.10 -0.87
CA ALA A 42 -14.84 12.18 -1.57
C ALA A 42 -15.40 10.80 -1.89
N GLU A 43 -16.71 10.70 -1.93
CA GLU A 43 -17.36 9.50 -2.47
C GLU A 43 -17.29 9.50 -4.00
N LEU A 44 -17.26 8.31 -4.60
CA LEU A 44 -17.36 8.16 -6.04
C LEU A 44 -18.70 8.72 -6.51
N PRO A 45 -18.75 9.60 -7.54
CA PRO A 45 -19.98 10.27 -7.97
C PRO A 45 -20.97 9.34 -8.69
N ILE A 46 -20.61 8.10 -8.94
CA ILE A 46 -21.44 7.07 -9.58
C ILE A 46 -21.50 5.80 -8.74
N PRO A 47 -22.51 4.92 -8.92
CA PRO A 47 -22.50 3.59 -8.34
C PRO A 47 -21.29 2.77 -8.82
N TYR A 48 -20.75 1.92 -7.97
CA TYR A 48 -19.62 1.04 -8.36
C TYR A 48 -19.97 0.05 -9.46
N SER A 49 -21.26 -0.29 -9.63
CA SER A 49 -21.77 -1.10 -10.76
C SER A 49 -21.57 -0.47 -12.13
N ASP A 50 -21.41 0.85 -12.18
CA ASP A 50 -21.31 1.63 -13.42
C ASP A 50 -19.85 1.93 -13.78
N VAL A 51 -18.89 1.43 -12.99
CA VAL A 51 -17.45 1.49 -13.30
C VAL A 51 -17.11 0.37 -14.29
N ASP A 52 -16.58 0.75 -15.46
CA ASP A 52 -16.20 -0.18 -16.51
C ASP A 52 -14.83 -0.83 -16.27
N TYR A 53 -13.85 -0.01 -15.85
CA TYR A 53 -12.48 -0.44 -15.66
C TYR A 53 -11.88 0.14 -14.38
N VAL A 54 -11.01 -0.65 -13.75
CA VAL A 54 -10.02 -0.14 -12.79
C VAL A 54 -8.63 -0.38 -13.36
N LEU A 55 -7.82 0.66 -13.47
CA LEU A 55 -6.43 0.57 -13.91
C LEU A 55 -5.54 0.69 -12.69
N VAL A 56 -4.78 -0.35 -12.39
CA VAL A 56 -3.96 -0.43 -11.16
C VAL A 56 -2.51 -0.16 -11.49
N THR A 57 -1.92 0.82 -10.80
CA THR A 57 -0.51 1.20 -10.98
C THR A 57 0.44 0.19 -10.35
N HIS A 58 0.15 -0.28 -9.14
CA HIS A 58 0.94 -1.28 -8.42
C HIS A 58 0.17 -1.87 -7.22
N ALA A 59 0.74 -2.89 -6.58
CA ALA A 59 0.03 -3.75 -5.63
C ALA A 59 0.05 -3.29 -4.16
N HIS A 60 0.56 -2.11 -3.80
CA HIS A 60 0.47 -1.63 -2.42
C HIS A 60 -0.98 -1.40 -2.00
N ILE A 61 -1.28 -1.64 -0.73
CA ILE A 61 -2.65 -1.60 -0.19
C ILE A 61 -3.30 -0.21 -0.30
N ASP A 62 -2.53 0.85 -0.24
CA ASP A 62 -2.97 2.23 -0.46
C ASP A 62 -3.28 2.55 -1.95
N HIS A 63 -3.09 1.57 -2.85
CA HIS A 63 -3.51 1.63 -4.27
C HIS A 63 -4.54 0.56 -4.64
N VAL A 64 -4.64 -0.55 -3.90
CA VAL A 64 -5.54 -1.67 -4.26
C VAL A 64 -6.47 -2.12 -3.14
N GLY A 65 -6.26 -1.64 -1.91
CA GLY A 65 -6.87 -2.21 -0.71
C GLY A 65 -8.39 -2.10 -0.61
N LEU A 66 -9.04 -1.25 -1.41
CA LEU A 66 -10.50 -1.14 -1.47
C LEU A 66 -11.12 -1.88 -2.68
N LEU A 67 -10.34 -2.56 -3.51
CA LEU A 67 -10.87 -3.38 -4.61
C LEU A 67 -11.89 -4.44 -4.14
N PRO A 68 -11.67 -5.18 -3.02
CA PRO A 68 -12.68 -6.10 -2.51
C PRO A 68 -13.97 -5.38 -2.06
N LEU A 69 -13.87 -4.16 -1.54
CA LEU A 69 -15.04 -3.37 -1.12
C LEU A 69 -15.90 -2.98 -2.32
N ILE A 70 -15.30 -2.46 -3.40
CA ILE A 70 -16.07 -2.09 -4.59
C ILE A 70 -16.72 -3.31 -5.24
N TYR A 71 -16.04 -4.48 -5.23
CA TYR A 71 -16.62 -5.74 -5.66
C TYR A 71 -17.85 -6.13 -4.82
N ALA A 72 -17.75 -6.07 -3.49
CA ALA A 72 -18.86 -6.30 -2.58
C ALA A 72 -20.04 -5.34 -2.81
N ARG A 73 -19.75 -4.11 -3.30
CA ARG A 73 -20.75 -3.08 -3.63
C ARG A 73 -21.23 -3.09 -5.06
N GLY A 74 -20.93 -4.14 -5.83
CA GLY A 74 -21.53 -4.37 -7.14
C GLY A 74 -20.66 -4.08 -8.35
N PHE A 75 -19.38 -3.70 -8.19
CA PHE A 75 -18.45 -3.63 -9.31
C PHE A 75 -18.33 -4.98 -10.03
N ARG A 76 -18.41 -4.96 -11.36
CA ARG A 76 -18.29 -6.17 -12.22
C ARG A 76 -17.48 -5.89 -13.49
N GLY A 77 -16.82 -4.75 -13.58
CA GLY A 77 -15.91 -4.37 -14.65
C GLY A 77 -14.61 -5.17 -14.65
N GLN A 78 -13.64 -4.74 -15.43
CA GLN A 78 -12.31 -5.35 -15.49
C GLN A 78 -11.29 -4.54 -14.68
N ILE A 79 -10.37 -5.24 -14.02
CA ILE A 79 -9.23 -4.65 -13.31
C ILE A 79 -7.97 -4.97 -14.11
N MET A 80 -7.37 -3.95 -14.70
CA MET A 80 -6.21 -4.09 -15.56
C MET A 80 -4.94 -3.66 -14.82
N ALA A 81 -3.94 -4.52 -14.83
CA ALA A 81 -2.65 -4.27 -14.19
C ALA A 81 -1.55 -5.07 -14.91
N THR A 82 -0.29 -4.76 -14.65
CA THR A 82 0.79 -5.62 -15.13
C THR A 82 0.67 -7.02 -14.52
N ARG A 83 1.20 -8.04 -15.22
CA ARG A 83 1.15 -9.43 -14.74
C ARG A 83 1.67 -9.56 -13.30
N ALA A 84 2.84 -9.00 -13.01
CA ALA A 84 3.43 -9.09 -11.68
C ALA A 84 2.60 -8.36 -10.61
N THR A 85 1.94 -7.25 -10.94
CA THR A 85 0.98 -6.58 -10.06
C THR A 85 -0.23 -7.46 -9.79
N CYS A 86 -0.78 -8.15 -10.81
CA CYS A 86 -1.88 -9.11 -10.61
C CYS A 86 -1.48 -10.24 -9.65
N ASP A 87 -0.30 -10.83 -9.86
CA ASP A 87 0.22 -11.91 -9.02
C ASP A 87 0.44 -11.46 -7.56
N LEU A 88 0.92 -10.23 -7.34
CA LEU A 88 1.06 -9.65 -6.00
C LEU A 88 -0.30 -9.34 -5.37
N CYS A 89 -1.26 -8.81 -6.14
CA CYS A 89 -2.60 -8.53 -5.65
C CYS A 89 -3.32 -9.80 -5.17
N ASP A 90 -3.07 -10.96 -5.80
CA ASP A 90 -3.62 -12.25 -5.35
C ASP A 90 -3.24 -12.55 -3.90
N ILE A 91 -1.99 -12.28 -3.52
CA ILE A 91 -1.51 -12.47 -2.16
C ILE A 91 -1.98 -11.34 -1.22
N MET A 92 -1.80 -10.09 -1.67
CA MET A 92 -2.01 -8.91 -0.83
C MET A 92 -3.47 -8.72 -0.44
N LEU A 93 -4.42 -8.91 -1.38
CA LEU A 93 -5.85 -8.72 -1.12
C LEU A 93 -6.42 -9.83 -0.23
N LYS A 94 -5.96 -11.07 -0.36
CA LYS A 94 -6.34 -12.16 0.55
C LYS A 94 -5.84 -11.91 1.97
N ASP A 95 -4.58 -11.51 2.13
CA ASP A 95 -4.02 -11.18 3.45
C ASP A 95 -4.76 -10.00 4.08
N CYS A 96 -5.02 -8.95 3.30
CA CYS A 96 -5.78 -7.79 3.77
C CYS A 96 -7.20 -8.17 4.22
N ALA A 97 -7.92 -9.01 3.46
CA ALA A 97 -9.24 -9.51 3.83
C ALA A 97 -9.20 -10.33 5.13
N HIS A 98 -8.21 -11.21 5.27
CA HIS A 98 -7.99 -11.96 6.50
C HIS A 98 -7.73 -11.06 7.71
N ILE A 99 -6.94 -10.00 7.54
CA ILE A 99 -6.68 -9.00 8.59
C ILE A 99 -7.98 -8.30 8.99
N GLN A 100 -8.81 -7.85 8.02
CA GLN A 100 -10.09 -7.18 8.28
C GLN A 100 -11.06 -8.07 9.08
N GLU A 101 -11.19 -9.35 8.71
CA GLU A 101 -12.03 -10.32 9.43
C GLU A 101 -11.48 -10.59 10.84
N SER A 102 -10.19 -10.84 10.96
CA SER A 102 -9.52 -11.11 12.25
C SER A 102 -9.64 -9.94 13.22
N GLU A 103 -9.49 -8.71 12.72
CA GLU A 103 -9.69 -7.51 13.54
C GLU A 103 -11.15 -7.33 13.98
N ALA A 104 -12.10 -7.56 13.08
CA ALA A 104 -13.52 -7.50 13.40
C ALA A 104 -13.87 -8.54 14.48
N GLU A 105 -13.42 -9.78 14.35
CA GLU A 105 -13.59 -10.84 15.35
C GLU A 105 -12.99 -10.46 16.71
N TRP A 106 -11.77 -9.92 16.71
CA TRP A 106 -11.10 -9.51 17.95
C TRP A 106 -11.86 -8.35 18.63
N LYS A 107 -12.31 -7.35 17.86
CA LYS A 107 -13.15 -6.24 18.33
C LYS A 107 -14.47 -6.78 18.89
N ASN A 108 -15.08 -7.77 18.22
CA ASN A 108 -16.36 -8.38 18.61
C ASN A 108 -16.24 -9.21 19.90
N ARG A 109 -15.16 -9.97 20.07
CA ARG A 109 -14.87 -10.65 21.34
C ARG A 109 -14.77 -9.69 22.53
N LYS A 110 -14.19 -8.50 22.32
CA LYS A 110 -14.14 -7.44 23.35
C LYS A 110 -15.48 -6.74 23.52
N ALA A 111 -16.18 -6.45 22.42
CA ALA A 111 -17.48 -5.79 22.43
C ALA A 111 -18.53 -6.64 23.16
N MET A 112 -18.55 -7.95 22.93
CA MET A 112 -19.45 -8.89 23.62
C MET A 112 -19.26 -8.85 25.15
N ARG A 113 -18.00 -8.84 25.63
CA ARG A 113 -17.70 -8.73 27.07
C ARG A 113 -18.07 -7.36 27.65
N ALA A 114 -18.13 -6.32 26.82
CA ALA A 114 -18.46 -4.95 27.24
C ALA A 114 -19.90 -4.55 26.92
N GLY A 115 -20.75 -5.46 26.42
CA GLY A 115 -22.13 -5.18 26.02
C GLY A 115 -22.25 -4.16 24.87
N LYS A 116 -21.22 -4.07 24.00
CA LYS A 116 -21.19 -3.16 22.84
C LYS A 116 -21.66 -3.88 21.58
N PRO A 117 -22.16 -3.14 20.56
CA PRO A 117 -22.56 -3.72 19.29
C PRO A 117 -21.36 -4.35 18.55
N GLU A 118 -21.65 -5.36 17.75
CA GLU A 118 -20.67 -6.00 16.88
C GLU A 118 -20.24 -5.06 15.74
N VAL A 119 -18.98 -5.20 15.32
CA VAL A 119 -18.39 -4.52 14.18
C VAL A 119 -18.30 -5.52 13.03
N THR A 120 -18.70 -5.12 11.83
CA THR A 120 -18.50 -5.91 10.61
C THR A 120 -17.17 -5.53 9.95
N PRO A 121 -16.46 -6.48 9.32
CA PRO A 121 -15.30 -6.14 8.51
C PRO A 121 -15.71 -5.23 7.33
N ILE A 122 -14.79 -4.44 6.81
CA ILE A 122 -15.04 -3.57 5.66
C ILE A 122 -15.44 -4.42 4.44
N TYR A 123 -14.80 -5.57 4.27
CA TYR A 123 -15.11 -6.63 3.32
C TYR A 123 -14.62 -7.97 3.88
N THR A 124 -15.02 -9.07 3.26
CA THR A 124 -14.75 -10.44 3.71
C THR A 124 -13.69 -11.11 2.83
N MET A 125 -13.22 -12.29 3.26
CA MET A 125 -12.34 -13.15 2.45
C MET A 125 -12.99 -13.51 1.11
N ASN A 126 -14.31 -13.79 1.09
CA ASN A 126 -15.04 -14.07 -0.15
C ASN A 126 -15.01 -12.88 -1.13
N ASP A 127 -15.03 -11.65 -0.62
CA ASP A 127 -14.93 -10.45 -1.46
C ASP A 127 -13.50 -10.29 -1.98
N GLY A 128 -12.49 -10.59 -1.15
CA GLY A 128 -11.09 -10.61 -1.54
C GLY A 128 -10.79 -11.64 -2.64
N GLU A 129 -11.31 -12.85 -2.52
CA GLU A 129 -11.17 -13.89 -3.55
C GLU A 129 -12.00 -13.57 -4.80
N GLY A 130 -13.23 -13.06 -4.60
CA GLY A 130 -14.16 -12.75 -5.69
C GLY A 130 -13.63 -11.68 -6.64
N VAL A 131 -13.01 -10.62 -6.13
CA VAL A 131 -12.47 -9.54 -6.94
C VAL A 131 -11.32 -9.98 -7.84
N LEU A 132 -10.57 -11.00 -7.45
CA LEU A 132 -9.43 -11.51 -8.24
C LEU A 132 -9.83 -12.08 -9.60
N HIS A 133 -11.07 -12.55 -9.75
CA HIS A 133 -11.59 -13.02 -11.03
C HIS A 133 -11.80 -11.91 -12.08
N HIS A 134 -11.72 -10.64 -11.67
CA HIS A 134 -11.85 -9.47 -12.54
C HIS A 134 -10.50 -8.96 -13.06
N PHE A 135 -9.38 -9.48 -12.57
CA PHE A 135 -8.06 -9.05 -13.00
C PHE A 135 -7.72 -9.54 -14.42
N VAL A 136 -7.21 -8.61 -15.23
CA VAL A 136 -6.72 -8.83 -16.59
C VAL A 136 -5.24 -8.44 -16.63
N PRO A 137 -4.31 -9.41 -16.73
CA PRO A 137 -2.89 -9.11 -16.77
C PRO A 137 -2.48 -8.48 -18.10
N CYS A 138 -1.74 -7.39 -18.02
CA CYS A 138 -1.23 -6.61 -19.14
C CYS A 138 0.31 -6.69 -19.22
N ASN A 139 0.85 -6.49 -20.41
CA ASN A 139 2.29 -6.39 -20.61
C ASN A 139 2.74 -4.93 -20.56
N TYR A 140 3.99 -4.71 -20.14
CA TYR A 140 4.60 -3.39 -20.26
C TYR A 140 4.76 -2.97 -21.72
N ASN A 141 4.57 -1.67 -21.98
CA ASN A 141 4.77 -1.01 -23.26
C ASN A 141 3.85 -1.49 -24.40
N GLU A 142 2.85 -2.30 -24.11
CA GLU A 142 1.82 -2.72 -25.06
C GLU A 142 0.66 -1.72 -25.05
N ILE A 143 0.21 -1.28 -26.24
CA ILE A 143 -0.98 -0.45 -26.39
C ILE A 143 -2.19 -1.35 -26.34
N ILE A 144 -3.09 -1.08 -25.42
CA ILE A 144 -4.33 -1.82 -25.20
C ILE A 144 -5.49 -0.89 -25.55
N ARG A 145 -6.34 -1.33 -26.46
CA ARG A 145 -7.53 -0.59 -26.87
C ARG A 145 -8.71 -0.99 -26.00
N LEU A 146 -9.29 -0.05 -25.25
CA LEU A 146 -10.49 -0.27 -24.45
C LEU A 146 -11.77 -0.08 -25.30
N ASN A 147 -11.75 0.90 -26.19
CA ASN A 147 -12.75 1.09 -27.25
C ASN A 147 -12.12 1.82 -28.45
N ASP A 148 -12.91 2.22 -29.45
CA ASP A 148 -12.40 2.86 -30.67
C ASP A 148 -11.72 4.23 -30.41
N ASN A 149 -11.97 4.84 -29.25
CA ASN A 149 -11.55 6.20 -28.92
C ASN A 149 -10.66 6.30 -27.67
N LEU A 150 -10.38 5.16 -27.01
CA LEU A 150 -9.57 5.14 -25.79
C LEU A 150 -8.57 3.97 -25.80
N GLU A 151 -7.30 4.33 -25.66
CA GLU A 151 -6.19 3.39 -25.58
C GLU A 151 -5.39 3.64 -24.29
N ILE A 152 -4.78 2.58 -23.75
CA ILE A 152 -3.94 2.66 -22.55
C ILE A 152 -2.61 1.95 -22.76
N ARG A 153 -1.61 2.29 -21.93
CA ARG A 153 -0.32 1.59 -21.86
C ARG A 153 0.24 1.67 -20.44
N PHE A 154 0.81 0.55 -19.98
CA PHE A 154 1.55 0.47 -18.72
C PHE A 154 3.04 0.63 -19.00
N VAL A 155 3.73 1.54 -18.31
CA VAL A 155 5.15 1.84 -18.46
C VAL A 155 5.83 1.63 -17.11
N ASP A 156 6.91 0.83 -17.07
CA ASP A 156 7.61 0.49 -15.83
C ASP A 156 8.12 1.74 -15.12
N VAL A 157 7.74 1.92 -13.88
CA VAL A 157 8.09 3.09 -13.05
C VAL A 157 9.07 2.75 -11.91
N GLY A 158 9.48 1.48 -11.77
CA GLY A 158 10.59 1.06 -10.93
C GLY A 158 10.38 1.17 -9.41
N HIS A 159 9.14 1.32 -8.95
CA HIS A 159 8.83 1.44 -7.52
C HIS A 159 8.75 0.08 -6.82
N LEU A 160 7.94 -0.80 -7.34
CA LEU A 160 7.71 -2.17 -6.89
C LEU A 160 7.75 -3.13 -8.06
N LEU A 161 7.89 -4.43 -7.82
CA LEU A 161 7.73 -5.44 -8.86
C LEU A 161 6.37 -5.27 -9.53
N GLY A 162 6.35 -5.07 -10.84
CA GLY A 162 5.11 -4.87 -11.59
C GLY A 162 4.61 -3.42 -11.62
N SER A 163 5.17 -2.49 -10.85
CA SER A 163 4.71 -1.10 -10.81
C SER A 163 4.76 -0.41 -12.17
N ALA A 164 3.77 0.41 -12.46
CA ALA A 164 3.67 1.11 -13.73
C ALA A 164 3.11 2.52 -13.59
N SER A 165 3.61 3.43 -14.41
CA SER A 165 2.86 4.61 -14.82
C SER A 165 1.84 4.21 -15.89
N ILE A 166 0.70 4.87 -15.93
CA ILE A 166 -0.38 4.58 -16.87
C ILE A 166 -0.55 5.75 -17.83
N GLU A 167 -0.41 5.49 -19.12
CA GLU A 167 -0.72 6.44 -20.19
C GLU A 167 -2.10 6.14 -20.74
N ILE A 168 -2.90 7.17 -20.94
CA ILE A 168 -4.26 7.06 -21.49
C ILE A 168 -4.42 8.05 -22.62
N TRP A 169 -4.70 7.57 -23.84
CA TRP A 169 -5.05 8.38 -25.00
C TRP A 169 -6.55 8.35 -25.18
N MET A 170 -7.13 9.52 -25.33
CA MET A 170 -8.57 9.73 -25.43
C MET A 170 -8.90 10.62 -26.63
N LYS A 171 -9.93 10.26 -27.38
CA LYS A 171 -10.44 11.06 -28.50
C LYS A 171 -11.95 11.22 -28.40
N GLU A 172 -12.43 12.44 -28.23
CA GLU A 172 -13.85 12.79 -28.27
C GLU A 172 -14.06 13.87 -29.31
N ASP A 173 -14.91 13.63 -30.29
CA ASP A 173 -15.13 14.51 -31.44
C ASP A 173 -13.79 14.82 -32.16
N ASP A 174 -13.45 16.11 -32.27
CA ASP A 174 -12.19 16.59 -32.86
C ASP A 174 -11.09 16.84 -31.80
N CYS A 175 -11.33 16.52 -30.53
CA CYS A 175 -10.38 16.71 -29.44
C CYS A 175 -9.67 15.41 -29.08
N SER A 176 -8.34 15.41 -29.17
CA SER A 176 -7.50 14.31 -28.69
C SER A 176 -6.67 14.81 -27.52
N LYS A 177 -6.63 14.04 -26.43
CA LYS A 177 -5.86 14.32 -25.22
C LYS A 177 -5.14 13.07 -24.73
N LYS A 178 -3.99 13.30 -24.10
CA LYS A 178 -3.22 12.26 -23.42
C LYS A 178 -3.03 12.65 -21.96
N ILE A 179 -3.42 11.77 -21.05
CA ILE A 179 -3.14 11.91 -19.63
C ILE A 179 -2.21 10.79 -19.16
N VAL A 180 -1.34 11.12 -18.21
CA VAL A 180 -0.40 10.18 -17.58
C VAL A 180 -0.62 10.20 -16.08
N PHE A 181 -0.79 9.02 -15.49
CA PHE A 181 -0.75 8.81 -14.05
C PHE A 181 0.59 8.18 -13.70
N SER A 182 1.36 8.81 -12.82
CA SER A 182 2.69 8.31 -12.48
C SER A 182 2.65 6.97 -11.74
N GLY A 183 1.60 6.72 -10.95
CA GLY A 183 1.70 5.80 -9.82
C GLY A 183 2.81 6.29 -8.87
N ASP A 184 3.35 5.40 -8.07
CA ASP A 184 4.51 5.69 -7.24
C ASP A 184 5.79 5.57 -8.07
N ILE A 185 6.61 6.61 -8.07
CA ILE A 185 7.83 6.66 -8.87
C ILE A 185 8.98 6.05 -8.07
N GLY A 186 9.63 5.05 -8.64
CA GLY A 186 10.73 4.35 -8.00
C GLY A 186 12.02 5.16 -7.94
N ASN A 187 12.86 4.82 -6.96
CA ASN A 187 14.22 5.32 -6.90
C ASN A 187 15.09 4.65 -7.97
N LYS A 188 16.10 5.37 -8.48
CA LYS A 188 17.05 4.84 -9.47
C LYS A 188 18.00 3.83 -8.85
N ASN A 189 18.51 2.94 -9.68
CA ASN A 189 19.55 1.97 -9.31
C ASN A 189 19.19 1.07 -8.12
N LYS A 190 17.92 0.78 -7.95
CA LYS A 190 17.48 -0.20 -6.96
C LYS A 190 18.00 -1.60 -7.34
N PRO A 191 18.33 -2.43 -6.35
CA PRO A 191 18.62 -3.83 -6.62
C PRO A 191 17.38 -4.54 -7.18
N LEU A 192 17.59 -5.56 -7.99
CA LEU A 192 16.59 -6.44 -8.60
C LEU A 192 15.81 -5.82 -9.76
N ILE A 193 15.01 -4.79 -9.51
CA ILE A 193 14.05 -4.24 -10.48
C ILE A 193 14.67 -3.10 -11.32
N ARG A 194 14.01 -2.77 -12.43
CA ARG A 194 14.43 -1.69 -13.31
C ARG A 194 14.28 -0.32 -12.68
N SER A 195 15.09 0.64 -13.11
CA SER A 195 14.88 2.06 -12.83
C SER A 195 13.66 2.58 -13.60
N PRO A 196 13.04 3.69 -13.14
CA PRO A 196 11.88 4.30 -13.83
C PRO A 196 12.15 4.56 -15.31
N GLN A 197 11.20 4.19 -16.17
CA GLN A 197 11.17 4.61 -17.56
C GLN A 197 10.51 6.00 -17.65
N TYR A 198 10.97 6.81 -18.61
CA TYR A 198 10.47 8.16 -18.78
C TYR A 198 9.47 8.27 -19.92
N ILE A 199 8.34 8.92 -19.67
CA ILE A 199 7.32 9.21 -20.66
C ILE A 199 7.63 10.57 -21.28
N ARG A 200 7.56 10.68 -22.61
CA ARG A 200 8.04 11.85 -23.35
C ARG A 200 6.98 12.88 -23.71
N GLN A 201 5.71 12.49 -23.69
CA GLN A 201 4.60 13.37 -24.10
C GLN A 201 3.37 13.11 -23.23
N ALA A 202 2.72 14.16 -22.79
CA ALA A 202 1.41 14.19 -22.15
C ALA A 202 0.81 15.59 -22.25
N ASP A 203 -0.52 15.67 -22.37
CA ASP A 203 -1.24 16.94 -22.17
C ASP A 203 -1.45 17.21 -20.68
N TYR A 204 -1.70 16.16 -19.91
CA TYR A 204 -1.99 16.20 -18.47
C TYR A 204 -1.19 15.13 -17.74
N VAL A 205 -0.78 15.45 -16.52
CA VAL A 205 -0.03 14.53 -15.65
C VAL A 205 -0.62 14.55 -14.25
N VAL A 206 -0.87 13.39 -13.68
CA VAL A 206 -1.16 13.19 -12.25
C VAL A 206 0.05 12.46 -11.66
N MET A 207 0.73 13.08 -10.69
CA MET A 207 1.97 12.52 -10.16
C MET A 207 2.06 12.55 -8.64
N GLU A 208 2.74 11.54 -8.09
CA GLU A 208 3.07 11.47 -6.68
C GLU A 208 4.00 12.59 -6.20
N SER A 209 4.01 12.81 -4.89
CA SER A 209 4.91 13.75 -4.22
C SER A 209 5.38 13.30 -2.84
N THR A 210 5.40 12.00 -2.58
CA THR A 210 5.74 11.41 -1.26
C THR A 210 7.03 11.99 -0.67
N TYR A 211 8.04 12.18 -1.48
CA TYR A 211 9.33 12.79 -1.09
C TYR A 211 9.60 14.13 -1.79
N GLY A 212 8.57 14.87 -2.19
CA GLY A 212 8.67 16.15 -2.88
C GLY A 212 9.32 17.31 -2.12
N GLY A 213 9.79 17.08 -0.89
CA GLY A 213 10.57 18.04 -0.10
C GLY A 213 11.75 17.37 0.59
N ARG A 214 12.24 16.21 0.09
CA ARG A 214 13.28 15.44 0.74
C ARG A 214 14.26 14.87 -0.27
N PHE A 215 15.53 14.80 0.15
CA PHE A 215 16.62 14.19 -0.61
C PHE A 215 17.09 12.93 0.08
N HIS A 216 17.35 11.88 -0.69
CA HIS A 216 17.96 10.68 -0.15
C HIS A 216 19.45 10.94 0.13
N LYS A 217 19.87 10.62 1.35
CA LYS A 217 21.29 10.64 1.65
C LYS A 217 21.98 9.52 0.87
N ASN A 218 23.02 9.88 0.13
CA ASN A 218 23.91 8.88 -0.44
C ASN A 218 24.83 8.38 0.67
N THR A 219 24.50 7.24 1.26
CA THR A 219 25.18 6.68 2.45
C THR A 219 26.30 5.71 2.12
N GLY A 220 26.64 5.49 0.82
CA GLY A 220 27.68 4.57 0.42
C GLY A 220 27.16 3.19 -0.01
N ASP A 221 27.95 2.14 0.23
CA ASP A 221 27.59 0.77 -0.15
C ASP A 221 26.74 0.11 0.93
N HIS A 222 25.45 -0.03 0.67
CA HIS A 222 24.51 -0.68 1.58
C HIS A 222 24.91 -2.13 1.90
N VAL A 223 25.55 -2.84 0.97
CA VAL A 223 26.04 -4.21 1.23
C VAL A 223 27.10 -4.20 2.33
N GLU A 224 28.03 -3.25 2.31
CA GLU A 224 29.06 -3.11 3.35
C GLU A 224 28.44 -2.70 4.69
N GLU A 225 27.44 -1.80 4.71
CA GLU A 225 26.74 -1.42 5.94
C GLU A 225 25.99 -2.60 6.56
N PHE A 226 25.25 -3.37 5.78
CA PHE A 226 24.61 -4.61 6.25
C PHE A 226 25.64 -5.61 6.77
N ALA A 227 26.73 -5.83 6.03
CA ALA A 227 27.78 -6.77 6.41
C ALA A 227 28.41 -6.37 7.76
N ARG A 228 28.73 -5.10 7.96
CA ARG A 228 29.27 -4.57 9.22
C ARG A 228 28.33 -4.83 10.40
N VAL A 229 27.04 -4.48 10.25
CA VAL A 229 26.07 -4.68 11.33
C VAL A 229 25.88 -6.17 11.66
N ILE A 230 25.83 -7.02 10.64
CA ILE A 230 25.72 -8.48 10.82
C ILE A 230 26.97 -9.01 11.54
N GLN A 231 28.17 -8.68 11.06
CA GLN A 231 29.43 -9.13 11.68
C GLN A 231 29.51 -8.74 13.15
N GLU A 232 29.35 -7.44 13.45
CA GLU A 232 29.46 -6.89 14.81
C GLU A 232 28.42 -7.50 15.78
N THR A 233 27.25 -7.91 15.27
CA THR A 233 26.19 -8.51 16.09
C THR A 233 26.46 -9.99 16.33
N LEU A 234 26.84 -10.74 15.29
CA LEU A 234 27.18 -12.16 15.44
C LEU A 234 28.40 -12.33 16.35
N ASP A 235 29.42 -11.45 16.28
CA ASP A 235 30.60 -11.47 17.14
C ASP A 235 30.27 -11.32 18.64
N LYS A 236 29.13 -10.67 18.95
CA LYS A 236 28.59 -10.58 20.31
C LYS A 236 27.73 -11.80 20.70
N GLY A 237 27.51 -12.74 19.81
CA GLY A 237 26.60 -13.86 20.01
C GLY A 237 25.12 -13.49 19.94
N GLY A 238 24.78 -12.33 19.33
CA GLY A 238 23.42 -11.80 19.22
C GLY A 238 22.75 -12.09 17.89
N ASN A 239 21.46 -11.75 17.81
CA ASN A 239 20.65 -11.85 16.60
C ASN A 239 20.52 -10.47 15.94
N VAL A 240 20.52 -10.43 14.60
CA VAL A 240 20.09 -9.26 13.83
C VAL A 240 18.62 -9.45 13.46
N VAL A 241 17.75 -8.57 13.94
CA VAL A 241 16.32 -8.56 13.63
C VAL A 241 16.01 -7.41 12.68
N ILE A 242 15.46 -7.73 11.51
CA ILE A 242 15.19 -6.77 10.43
C ILE A 242 13.69 -6.68 10.19
N PRO A 243 13.01 -5.64 10.69
CA PRO A 243 11.63 -5.34 10.29
C PRO A 243 11.59 -4.94 8.81
N ALA A 244 10.80 -5.64 8.00
CA ALA A 244 10.69 -5.36 6.57
C ALA A 244 9.26 -5.53 6.07
N PHE A 245 8.87 -4.73 5.08
CA PHE A 245 7.63 -4.99 4.34
C PHE A 245 7.76 -6.32 3.61
N ALA A 246 6.68 -7.08 3.58
CA ALA A 246 6.66 -8.42 2.97
C ALA A 246 7.00 -8.39 1.48
N VAL A 247 6.63 -7.31 0.79
CA VAL A 247 6.85 -7.10 -0.64
C VAL A 247 7.84 -5.96 -0.86
N GLY A 248 8.80 -6.17 -1.73
CA GLY A 248 9.83 -5.21 -2.12
C GLY A 248 11.03 -5.20 -1.17
N ARG A 249 10.92 -4.60 0.01
CA ARG A 249 12.02 -4.45 0.96
C ARG A 249 12.63 -5.77 1.41
N THR A 250 11.81 -6.76 1.68
CA THR A 250 12.31 -8.09 2.05
C THR A 250 13.19 -8.67 0.95
N GLN A 251 12.78 -8.60 -0.30
CA GLN A 251 13.54 -9.16 -1.42
C GLN A 251 14.84 -8.39 -1.69
N GLU A 252 14.83 -7.06 -1.50
CA GLU A 252 16.05 -6.24 -1.56
C GLU A 252 17.05 -6.65 -0.47
N VAL A 253 16.59 -6.83 0.78
CA VAL A 253 17.44 -7.29 1.89
C VAL A 253 17.98 -8.71 1.63
N LEU A 254 17.17 -9.62 1.11
CA LEU A 254 17.64 -10.95 0.71
C LEU A 254 18.76 -10.86 -0.34
N ASN A 255 18.62 -9.97 -1.32
CA ASN A 255 19.66 -9.75 -2.34
C ASN A 255 20.95 -9.20 -1.71
N TYR A 256 20.89 -8.23 -0.80
CA TYR A 256 22.07 -7.73 -0.10
C TYR A 256 22.77 -8.85 0.68
N ILE A 257 22.02 -9.66 1.41
CA ILE A 257 22.59 -10.78 2.19
C ILE A 257 23.20 -11.84 1.27
N ARG A 258 22.59 -12.12 0.11
CA ARG A 258 23.20 -13.00 -0.91
C ARG A 258 24.58 -12.49 -1.33
N ILE A 259 24.70 -11.20 -1.65
CA ILE A 259 25.97 -10.58 -2.06
C ILE A 259 26.99 -10.66 -0.92
N ILE A 260 26.58 -10.40 0.32
CA ILE A 260 27.43 -10.50 1.52
C ILE A 260 28.01 -11.92 1.67
N LYS A 261 27.18 -12.95 1.48
CA LYS A 261 27.59 -14.35 1.56
C LYS A 261 28.49 -14.75 0.39
N GLU A 262 28.15 -14.33 -0.83
CA GLU A 262 28.94 -14.62 -2.05
C GLU A 262 30.35 -14.00 -1.96
N LYS A 263 30.44 -12.76 -1.48
CA LYS A 263 31.72 -12.05 -1.30
C LYS A 263 32.43 -12.40 0.01
N ASN A 264 31.83 -13.26 0.86
CA ASN A 264 32.34 -13.62 2.18
C ASN A 264 32.69 -12.39 3.05
N LEU A 265 31.82 -11.36 3.06
CA LEU A 265 32.04 -10.13 3.82
C LEU A 265 31.83 -10.30 5.32
N VAL A 266 31.10 -11.33 5.75
CA VAL A 266 30.96 -11.75 7.16
C VAL A 266 31.81 -13.00 7.36
N THR A 267 32.77 -12.92 8.25
CA THR A 267 33.79 -13.97 8.46
C THR A 267 33.62 -14.67 9.81
N GLY A 268 34.13 -15.89 9.94
CA GLY A 268 34.12 -16.64 11.21
C GLY A 268 32.85 -17.48 11.46
N TYR A 269 31.79 -17.30 10.68
CA TYR A 269 30.48 -17.96 10.91
C TYR A 269 30.07 -18.92 9.79
N GLY A 270 30.90 -19.10 8.76
CA GLY A 270 30.58 -19.97 7.63
C GLY A 270 29.26 -19.57 6.97
N VAL A 271 28.34 -20.56 6.88
CA VAL A 271 26.98 -20.31 6.37
C VAL A 271 26.08 -19.93 7.56
N PHE A 272 26.15 -18.69 8.04
CA PHE A 272 25.27 -18.23 9.12
C PHE A 272 23.78 -18.28 8.69
N PRO A 273 22.86 -18.67 9.61
CA PRO A 273 21.46 -18.83 9.28
C PRO A 273 20.74 -17.49 9.12
N VAL A 274 19.86 -17.43 8.12
CA VAL A 274 18.96 -16.29 7.84
C VAL A 274 17.55 -16.84 7.77
N TYR A 275 16.66 -16.31 8.59
CA TYR A 275 15.26 -16.71 8.62
C TYR A 275 14.38 -15.62 7.99
N LEU A 276 13.58 -16.01 7.00
CA LEU A 276 12.47 -15.23 6.51
C LEU A 276 11.20 -15.71 7.20
N ASP A 277 10.77 -14.99 8.24
CA ASP A 277 9.62 -15.37 9.05
C ASP A 277 8.41 -14.46 8.79
N SER A 278 7.80 -14.68 7.62
CA SER A 278 6.55 -14.07 7.20
C SER A 278 5.98 -14.89 6.05
N PRO A 279 4.82 -15.57 6.21
CA PRO A 279 4.18 -16.33 5.13
C PRO A 279 3.98 -15.50 3.87
N MET A 280 3.40 -14.30 3.99
CA MET A 280 3.20 -13.39 2.86
C MET A 280 4.53 -13.02 2.16
N ALA A 281 5.61 -12.78 2.92
CA ALA A 281 6.92 -12.47 2.32
C ALA A 281 7.50 -13.67 1.58
N VAL A 282 7.25 -14.90 2.04
CA VAL A 282 7.64 -16.14 1.36
C VAL A 282 6.89 -16.27 0.04
N GLU A 283 5.57 -16.08 0.04
CA GLU A 283 4.73 -16.13 -1.16
C GLU A 283 5.14 -15.03 -2.15
N ALA A 284 5.30 -13.78 -1.69
CA ALA A 284 5.77 -12.67 -2.53
C ALA A 284 7.16 -12.96 -3.14
N THR A 285 8.06 -13.62 -2.41
CA THR A 285 9.37 -14.04 -2.94
C THR A 285 9.20 -15.05 -4.08
N GLY A 286 8.16 -15.89 -4.04
CA GLY A 286 7.74 -16.74 -5.17
C GLY A 286 7.34 -15.92 -6.40
N VAL A 287 6.48 -14.92 -6.22
CA VAL A 287 6.06 -14.01 -7.31
C VAL A 287 7.25 -13.27 -7.92
N PHE A 288 8.19 -12.79 -7.10
CA PHE A 288 9.43 -12.19 -7.58
C PHE A 288 10.22 -13.15 -8.47
N LYS A 289 10.30 -14.42 -8.10
CA LYS A 289 10.97 -15.46 -8.88
C LYS A 289 10.28 -15.71 -10.22
N ASP A 290 8.96 -15.75 -10.25
CA ASP A 290 8.19 -16.08 -11.46
C ASP A 290 8.19 -14.93 -12.48
N ASN A 291 8.37 -13.67 -12.04
CA ASN A 291 8.37 -12.46 -12.87
C ASN A 291 9.78 -11.88 -13.15
N MET A 292 10.86 -12.65 -12.92
CA MET A 292 12.25 -12.17 -13.09
C MET A 292 12.53 -11.58 -14.48
N MET A 293 12.09 -12.26 -15.53
CA MET A 293 12.42 -11.85 -16.91
C MET A 293 11.70 -10.59 -17.34
N ASP A 294 10.51 -10.34 -16.78
CA ASP A 294 9.68 -9.21 -17.16
C ASP A 294 10.01 -7.94 -16.35
N CYS A 295 10.44 -8.07 -15.09
CA CYS A 295 10.56 -6.95 -14.16
C CYS A 295 11.99 -6.63 -13.73
N TYR A 296 12.94 -7.59 -13.80
CA TYR A 296 14.28 -7.36 -13.29
C TYR A 296 15.12 -6.47 -14.22
N ASN A 297 16.07 -5.75 -13.62
CA ASN A 297 17.09 -5.01 -14.36
C ASN A 297 18.05 -5.97 -15.10
N GLU A 298 18.78 -5.46 -16.07
CA GLU A 298 19.61 -6.30 -16.93
C GLU A 298 20.74 -7.00 -16.15
N GLU A 299 21.33 -6.34 -15.15
CA GLU A 299 22.37 -6.95 -14.30
C GLU A 299 21.83 -8.19 -13.57
N THR A 300 20.64 -8.07 -12.98
CA THR A 300 20.00 -9.18 -12.26
C THR A 300 19.56 -10.30 -13.22
N LYS A 301 19.08 -9.96 -14.41
CA LYS A 301 18.75 -10.95 -15.45
C LYS A 301 20.00 -11.75 -15.89
N GLU A 302 21.15 -11.10 -16.00
CA GLU A 302 22.39 -11.81 -16.31
C GLU A 302 22.82 -12.80 -15.21
N LEU A 303 22.57 -12.48 -13.93
CA LEU A 303 22.75 -13.44 -12.83
C LEU A 303 21.81 -14.64 -12.99
N VAL A 304 20.54 -14.39 -13.28
CA VAL A 304 19.55 -15.45 -13.50
C VAL A 304 19.92 -16.35 -14.68
N LYS A 305 20.38 -15.79 -15.79
CA LYS A 305 20.87 -16.57 -16.94
C LYS A 305 22.07 -17.46 -16.60
N LYS A 306 22.89 -17.05 -15.63
CA LYS A 306 24.00 -17.85 -15.09
C LYS A 306 23.56 -18.90 -14.06
N GLY A 307 22.26 -19.05 -13.82
CA GLY A 307 21.69 -19.97 -12.84
C GLY A 307 21.78 -19.50 -11.39
N ILE A 308 22.09 -18.21 -11.15
CA ILE A 308 22.16 -17.62 -9.82
C ILE A 308 20.80 -17.02 -9.48
N ASN A 309 20.18 -17.49 -8.38
CA ASN A 309 18.97 -16.87 -7.86
C ASN A 309 19.35 -15.64 -7.02
N PRO A 310 18.90 -14.41 -7.38
CA PRO A 310 19.33 -13.18 -6.71
C PRO A 310 18.78 -13.02 -5.28
N ILE A 311 17.77 -13.78 -4.89
CA ILE A 311 17.07 -13.69 -3.59
C ILE A 311 17.07 -15.03 -2.82
N SER A 312 17.96 -15.96 -3.20
CA SER A 312 18.11 -17.24 -2.51
C SER A 312 19.59 -17.60 -2.39
N PHE A 313 19.98 -18.18 -1.27
CA PHE A 313 21.37 -18.50 -0.96
C PHE A 313 21.46 -19.60 0.11
N PRO A 314 22.58 -20.29 0.29
CA PRO A 314 22.78 -21.27 1.34
C PRO A 314 22.58 -20.65 2.73
N GLY A 315 21.81 -21.35 3.59
CA GLY A 315 21.47 -20.89 4.94
C GLY A 315 20.26 -19.95 5.02
N LEU A 316 19.52 -19.75 3.91
CA LEU A 316 18.20 -19.13 3.95
C LEU A 316 17.15 -20.17 4.35
N HIS A 317 16.41 -19.88 5.41
CA HIS A 317 15.31 -20.68 5.93
C HIS A 317 13.99 -19.92 5.81
N LEU A 318 13.00 -20.53 5.14
CA LEU A 318 11.67 -19.96 4.96
C LEU A 318 10.75 -20.53 6.05
N SER A 319 10.15 -19.66 6.86
CA SER A 319 9.27 -20.03 7.97
C SER A 319 7.83 -19.70 7.62
N ILE A 320 7.00 -20.73 7.46
CA ILE A 320 5.60 -20.61 7.06
C ILE A 320 4.68 -20.82 8.27
N THR A 321 4.91 -21.85 9.05
CA THR A 321 4.04 -22.21 10.17
C THR A 321 4.33 -21.41 11.45
N SER A 322 3.35 -21.33 12.34
CA SER A 322 3.55 -20.69 13.65
C SER A 322 4.56 -21.44 14.52
N SER A 323 4.66 -22.78 14.37
CA SER A 323 5.66 -23.60 15.06
C SER A 323 7.08 -23.28 14.60
N ASP A 324 7.29 -23.05 13.30
CA ASP A 324 8.60 -22.63 12.77
C ASP A 324 9.01 -21.28 13.38
N SER A 325 8.08 -20.32 13.40
CA SER A 325 8.30 -19.00 13.98
C SER A 325 8.66 -19.04 15.47
N VAL A 326 7.98 -19.90 16.23
CA VAL A 326 8.29 -20.11 17.65
C VAL A 326 9.68 -20.73 17.81
N ALA A 327 10.04 -21.72 17.02
CA ALA A 327 11.34 -22.40 17.08
C ALA A 327 12.52 -21.43 16.85
N ILE A 328 12.36 -20.42 15.97
CA ILE A 328 13.40 -19.39 15.74
C ILE A 328 13.77 -18.66 17.02
N ASN A 329 12.80 -18.32 17.86
CA ASN A 329 13.02 -17.57 19.09
C ASN A 329 13.70 -18.38 20.21
N PHE A 330 13.61 -19.73 20.14
CA PHE A 330 14.24 -20.63 21.10
C PHE A 330 15.56 -21.23 20.61
N ASN A 331 15.94 -21.01 19.35
CA ASN A 331 17.26 -21.35 18.85
C ASN A 331 18.28 -20.32 19.34
N GLU A 332 19.33 -20.74 20.06
CA GLU A 332 20.35 -19.87 20.64
C GLU A 332 21.47 -19.49 19.65
N GLU A 333 21.57 -20.18 18.50
CA GLU A 333 22.55 -19.86 17.47
C GLU A 333 22.35 -18.44 16.96
N PRO A 334 23.42 -17.59 16.90
CA PRO A 334 23.33 -16.25 16.31
C PRO A 334 22.85 -16.29 14.86
N LYS A 335 21.89 -15.43 14.53
CA LYS A 335 21.19 -15.47 13.24
C LYS A 335 20.70 -14.11 12.78
N VAL A 336 20.32 -14.05 11.50
CA VAL A 336 19.56 -12.92 10.94
C VAL A 336 18.08 -13.33 10.82
N ILE A 337 17.17 -12.47 11.27
CA ILE A 337 15.72 -12.69 11.21
C ILE A 337 15.10 -11.53 10.44
N ILE A 338 14.46 -11.82 9.30
CA ILE A 338 13.71 -10.86 8.49
C ILE A 338 12.23 -11.17 8.70
N SER A 339 11.43 -10.20 9.13
CA SER A 339 10.02 -10.43 9.43
C SER A 339 9.14 -9.21 9.18
N ALA A 340 7.91 -9.41 8.75
CA ALA A 340 6.90 -8.37 8.60
C ALA A 340 6.09 -8.19 9.91
N ALA A 341 5.49 -7.01 10.16
CA ALA A 341 5.40 -5.84 9.29
C ALA A 341 6.58 -4.87 9.49
N GLY A 342 6.88 -4.10 8.45
CA GLY A 342 8.02 -3.18 8.43
C GLY A 342 7.95 -2.04 9.45
N MET A 343 6.75 -1.62 9.90
CA MET A 343 6.53 -0.59 10.94
C MET A 343 6.45 -1.14 12.36
N CYS A 344 6.58 -2.46 12.55
CA CYS A 344 6.52 -3.17 13.83
C CYS A 344 5.15 -3.19 14.54
N ASP A 345 4.09 -2.67 13.96
CA ASP A 345 2.77 -2.56 14.60
C ASP A 345 1.97 -3.86 14.57
N ALA A 346 2.26 -4.73 13.62
CA ALA A 346 1.59 -6.02 13.40
C ALA A 346 2.59 -7.12 13.03
N GLY A 347 2.10 -8.34 12.87
CA GLY A 347 2.86 -9.47 12.35
C GLY A 347 3.81 -10.13 13.32
N ARG A 348 4.56 -11.11 12.79
CA ARG A 348 5.49 -11.95 13.57
C ARG A 348 6.69 -11.19 14.11
N ILE A 349 7.07 -10.08 13.47
CA ILE A 349 8.14 -9.18 13.94
C ILE A 349 7.96 -8.79 15.41
N ARG A 350 6.73 -8.59 15.88
CA ARG A 350 6.47 -8.23 17.27
C ARG A 350 6.90 -9.31 18.26
N HIS A 351 6.83 -10.58 17.88
CA HIS A 351 7.34 -11.70 18.68
C HIS A 351 8.87 -11.67 18.72
N HIS A 352 9.52 -11.46 17.57
CA HIS A 352 10.97 -11.34 17.51
C HIS A 352 11.48 -10.14 18.28
N LEU A 353 10.80 -9.00 18.23
CA LEU A 353 11.12 -7.82 19.04
C LEU A 353 11.00 -8.13 20.54
N LYS A 354 9.93 -8.81 20.97
CA LYS A 354 9.75 -9.23 22.37
C LYS A 354 10.92 -10.09 22.88
N HIS A 355 11.45 -10.98 22.04
CA HIS A 355 12.53 -11.90 22.44
C HIS A 355 13.94 -11.29 22.30
N ASN A 356 14.13 -10.22 21.53
CA ASN A 356 15.46 -9.68 21.22
C ASN A 356 15.71 -8.25 21.74
N LEU A 357 14.69 -7.40 21.96
CA LEU A 357 14.87 -6.00 22.38
C LEU A 357 15.60 -5.83 23.73
N TRP A 358 15.36 -6.72 24.67
CA TRP A 358 15.98 -6.65 26.02
C TRP A 358 17.41 -7.22 26.08
N ARG A 359 17.89 -7.80 24.98
CA ARG A 359 19.19 -8.47 24.87
C ARG A 359 20.23 -7.52 24.27
N PRO A 360 21.25 -7.08 25.05
CA PRO A 360 22.23 -6.08 24.59
C PRO A 360 23.18 -6.59 23.50
N GLU A 361 23.30 -7.90 23.32
CA GLU A 361 24.07 -8.51 22.25
C GLU A 361 23.33 -8.46 20.89
N CYS A 362 21.99 -8.30 20.88
CA CYS A 362 21.18 -8.26 19.67
C CYS A 362 21.15 -6.86 19.04
N THR A 363 20.84 -6.83 17.74
CA THR A 363 20.63 -5.59 16.97
C THR A 363 19.28 -5.62 16.27
N ILE A 364 18.50 -4.54 16.40
CA ILE A 364 17.34 -4.29 15.55
C ILE A 364 17.78 -3.34 14.43
N LEU A 365 17.72 -3.82 13.19
CA LEU A 365 18.22 -3.11 12.03
C LEU A 365 17.06 -2.64 11.15
N PHE A 366 16.81 -1.34 11.15
CA PHE A 366 15.78 -0.73 10.31
C PHE A 366 16.35 -0.39 8.93
N ALA A 367 15.78 -0.99 7.90
CA ALA A 367 16.14 -0.79 6.51
C ALA A 367 15.05 -0.01 5.76
N GLY A 368 14.63 1.14 6.30
CA GLY A 368 13.61 1.99 5.70
C GLY A 368 13.00 3.01 6.65
N TYR A 369 12.10 3.83 6.10
CA TYR A 369 11.37 4.84 6.87
C TYR A 369 10.43 4.20 7.90
N GLN A 370 10.28 4.89 9.04
CA GLN A 370 9.32 4.53 10.09
C GLN A 370 8.35 5.70 10.30
N ALA A 371 7.06 5.45 10.08
CA ALA A 371 6.02 6.47 10.16
C ALA A 371 5.80 6.94 11.62
N VAL A 372 5.46 8.21 11.77
CA VAL A 372 5.15 8.80 13.08
C VAL A 372 3.97 8.05 13.71
N GLY A 373 4.09 7.73 14.99
CA GLY A 373 3.06 7.01 15.77
C GLY A 373 3.22 5.49 15.76
N THR A 374 4.12 4.92 14.96
CA THR A 374 4.39 3.48 14.93
C THR A 374 5.35 3.02 16.03
N LEU A 375 5.32 1.72 16.34
CA LEU A 375 6.24 1.11 17.28
C LEU A 375 7.69 1.22 16.78
N GLY A 376 7.94 0.95 15.51
CA GLY A 376 9.27 1.07 14.90
C GLY A 376 9.83 2.49 15.03
N ARG A 377 8.98 3.51 14.83
CA ARG A 377 9.36 4.91 15.03
C ARG A 377 9.75 5.20 16.49
N SER A 378 8.96 4.72 17.43
CA SER A 378 9.22 4.89 18.85
C SER A 378 10.54 4.27 19.27
N ILE A 379 10.91 3.11 18.72
CA ILE A 379 12.19 2.43 18.99
C ILE A 379 13.36 3.25 18.41
N ILE A 380 13.25 3.74 17.17
CA ILE A 380 14.29 4.58 16.53
C ILE A 380 14.51 5.90 17.29
N GLU A 381 13.46 6.47 17.85
CA GLU A 381 13.54 7.71 18.65
C GLU A 381 14.14 7.51 20.04
N GLY A 382 14.55 6.29 20.39
CA GLY A 382 15.28 5.99 21.62
C GLY A 382 14.39 5.75 22.83
N ARG A 383 13.16 5.23 22.64
CA ARG A 383 12.37 4.78 23.79
C ARG A 383 13.09 3.66 24.55
N GLU A 384 13.26 3.87 25.84
CA GLU A 384 13.93 2.89 26.72
C GLU A 384 13.07 1.66 27.03
N GLU A 385 11.74 1.78 26.85
CA GLU A 385 10.78 0.72 27.13
C GLU A 385 9.60 0.79 26.13
N VAL A 386 9.18 -0.36 25.64
CA VAL A 386 8.01 -0.49 24.75
C VAL A 386 7.03 -1.55 25.24
N LYS A 387 5.75 -1.42 24.87
CA LYS A 387 4.72 -2.42 25.20
C LYS A 387 4.49 -3.37 24.06
N LEU A 388 4.72 -4.67 24.29
CA LEU A 388 4.46 -5.75 23.35
C LEU A 388 3.56 -6.81 24.03
N PHE A 389 2.41 -7.11 23.42
CA PHE A 389 1.43 -8.08 23.94
C PHE A 389 1.00 -7.85 25.40
N GLY A 390 0.99 -6.56 25.84
CA GLY A 390 0.64 -6.19 27.21
C GLY A 390 1.80 -6.22 28.21
N GLU A 391 2.97 -6.70 27.80
CA GLU A 391 4.19 -6.70 28.61
C GLU A 391 5.06 -5.49 28.28
N SER A 392 5.73 -4.94 29.29
CA SER A 392 6.74 -3.90 29.17
C SER A 392 8.09 -4.54 28.86
N ILE A 393 8.70 -4.17 27.75
CA ILE A 393 9.98 -4.71 27.28
C ILE A 393 11.00 -3.58 27.26
N GLU A 394 12.08 -3.74 28.00
CA GLU A 394 13.22 -2.82 28.01
C GLU A 394 13.97 -2.88 26.67
N VAL A 395 14.40 -1.72 26.15
CA VAL A 395 15.16 -1.63 24.89
C VAL A 395 16.65 -1.53 25.23
N LYS A 396 17.33 -2.68 25.28
CA LYS A 396 18.78 -2.81 25.47
C LYS A 396 19.52 -3.18 24.20
N ALA A 397 18.82 -3.78 23.25
CA ALA A 397 19.39 -4.11 21.96
C ALA A 397 19.91 -2.85 21.26
N ARG A 398 20.96 -3.01 20.48
CA ARG A 398 21.45 -1.95 19.60
C ARG A 398 20.39 -1.65 18.54
N ILE A 399 20.09 -0.36 18.36
CA ILE A 399 19.18 0.11 17.31
C ILE A 399 20.03 0.74 16.21
N GLU A 400 19.95 0.15 15.02
CA GLU A 400 20.64 0.60 13.82
C GLU A 400 19.65 0.94 12.71
N LYS A 401 20.03 1.91 11.89
CA LYS A 401 19.25 2.33 10.73
C LYS A 401 20.17 2.47 9.52
N ILE A 402 19.83 1.82 8.43
CA ILE A 402 20.46 2.07 7.13
C ILE A 402 19.61 3.10 6.38
N GLU A 403 20.21 4.24 6.09
CA GLU A 403 19.57 5.34 5.36
C GLU A 403 19.71 5.14 3.85
N GLY A 404 18.96 5.91 3.06
CA GLY A 404 19.06 5.90 1.59
C GLY A 404 18.35 4.73 0.89
N ILE A 405 17.84 3.75 1.63
CA ILE A 405 17.05 2.66 1.05
C ILE A 405 15.58 3.09 1.02
N SER A 406 15.13 3.68 -0.10
CA SER A 406 13.73 4.07 -0.31
C SER A 406 13.14 3.38 -1.55
N GLY A 407 11.84 3.06 -1.48
CA GLY A 407 11.06 2.61 -2.64
C GLY A 407 10.81 3.75 -3.63
N HIS A 408 10.51 4.95 -3.11
CA HIS A 408 10.17 6.13 -3.90
C HIS A 408 11.39 6.93 -4.33
N ALA A 409 11.27 7.62 -5.44
CA ALA A 409 12.18 8.67 -5.84
C ALA A 409 12.19 9.80 -4.79
N ASP A 410 13.32 10.46 -4.62
CA ASP A 410 13.41 11.71 -3.89
C ASP A 410 13.01 12.91 -4.77
N GLU A 411 13.05 14.13 -4.22
CA GLU A 411 12.70 15.34 -4.97
C GLU A 411 13.44 15.44 -6.29
N THR A 412 14.74 15.11 -6.32
CA THR A 412 15.54 15.13 -7.56
C THR A 412 14.99 14.15 -8.59
N GLY A 413 14.68 12.91 -8.17
CA GLY A 413 14.13 11.89 -9.05
C GLY A 413 12.72 12.24 -9.55
N LEU A 414 11.86 12.82 -8.69
CA LEU A 414 10.54 13.30 -9.06
C LEU A 414 10.62 14.45 -10.09
N LEU A 415 11.53 15.42 -9.87
CA LEU A 415 11.77 16.52 -10.81
C LEU A 415 12.33 16.01 -12.13
N GLU A 416 13.29 15.09 -12.12
CA GLU A 416 13.80 14.50 -13.35
C GLU A 416 12.70 13.75 -14.14
N TRP A 417 11.78 13.07 -13.44
CA TRP A 417 10.68 12.36 -14.09
C TRP A 417 9.73 13.34 -14.78
N VAL A 418 9.23 14.39 -14.09
CA VAL A 418 8.35 15.38 -14.69
C VAL A 418 9.08 16.27 -15.72
N GLY A 419 10.36 16.52 -15.54
CA GLY A 419 11.20 17.25 -16.50
C GLY A 419 11.53 16.47 -17.77
N SER A 420 11.21 15.17 -17.83
CA SER A 420 11.50 14.32 -18.99
C SER A 420 10.51 14.51 -20.16
N PHE A 421 9.38 15.17 -19.95
CA PHE A 421 8.44 15.46 -21.04
C PHE A 421 9.07 16.45 -22.04
N MET A 422 9.08 16.08 -23.32
CA MET A 422 9.69 16.90 -24.39
C MET A 422 8.90 18.19 -24.64
N GLU A 423 7.57 18.10 -24.53
CA GLU A 423 6.66 19.23 -24.56
C GLU A 423 6.06 19.37 -23.17
N LYS A 424 5.97 20.61 -22.67
CA LYS A 424 5.43 20.88 -21.34
C LYS A 424 3.97 20.46 -21.27
N PRO A 425 3.58 19.62 -20.31
CA PRO A 425 2.16 19.35 -20.05
C PRO A 425 1.40 20.65 -19.79
N SER A 426 0.16 20.71 -20.25
CA SER A 426 -0.72 21.86 -19.99
C SER A 426 -1.00 22.04 -18.49
N GLN A 427 -1.09 20.92 -17.76
CA GLN A 427 -1.30 20.90 -16.31
C GLN A 427 -0.68 19.64 -15.68
N VAL A 428 -0.02 19.83 -14.54
CA VAL A 428 0.42 18.77 -13.63
C VAL A 428 -0.43 18.84 -12.36
N PHE A 429 -1.01 17.72 -11.97
CA PHE A 429 -1.72 17.55 -10.71
C PHE A 429 -0.83 16.78 -9.76
N VAL A 430 -0.49 17.40 -8.63
CA VAL A 430 0.39 16.81 -7.62
C VAL A 430 -0.46 16.17 -6.54
N VAL A 431 -0.30 14.88 -6.34
CA VAL A 431 -1.07 14.05 -5.41
C VAL A 431 -0.13 13.16 -4.59
N HIS A 432 -0.65 12.28 -3.76
CA HIS A 432 0.08 11.25 -3.03
C HIS A 432 1.29 11.81 -2.28
N GLY A 433 1.02 12.71 -1.34
CA GLY A 433 2.02 13.37 -0.51
C GLY A 433 1.39 14.04 0.70
N ASP A 434 2.19 14.30 1.72
CA ASP A 434 1.75 15.09 2.87
C ASP A 434 1.24 16.46 2.42
N ASP A 435 0.21 16.97 3.08
CA ASP A 435 -0.50 18.22 2.80
C ASP A 435 0.43 19.38 2.37
N THR A 436 1.40 19.74 3.20
CA THR A 436 2.35 20.83 2.88
C THR A 436 3.36 20.44 1.81
N VAL A 437 3.61 19.17 1.59
CA VAL A 437 4.55 18.67 0.58
C VAL A 437 3.94 18.77 -0.81
N CYS A 438 2.67 18.40 -0.96
CA CYS A 438 1.96 18.52 -2.24
C CYS A 438 2.00 19.96 -2.80
N ASP A 439 1.65 20.93 -1.97
CA ASP A 439 1.66 22.36 -2.38
C ASP A 439 3.07 22.85 -2.69
N ALA A 440 4.03 22.56 -1.81
CA ALA A 440 5.42 22.99 -2.00
C ALA A 440 6.03 22.38 -3.27
N PHE A 441 5.78 21.10 -3.53
CA PHE A 441 6.30 20.42 -4.71
C PHE A 441 5.64 20.91 -6.00
N ALA A 442 4.33 21.21 -5.98
CA ALA A 442 3.66 21.85 -7.12
C ALA A 442 4.30 23.20 -7.47
N GLU A 443 4.66 24.00 -6.47
CA GLU A 443 5.37 25.27 -6.70
C GLU A 443 6.79 25.05 -7.24
N THR A 444 7.53 24.06 -6.69
CA THR A 444 8.86 23.69 -7.19
C THR A 444 8.82 23.27 -8.67
N VAL A 445 7.80 22.52 -9.11
CA VAL A 445 7.61 22.15 -10.52
C VAL A 445 7.38 23.38 -11.40
N LYS A 446 6.56 24.35 -10.94
CA LYS A 446 6.33 25.60 -11.67
C LYS A 446 7.61 26.43 -11.81
N GLU A 447 8.33 26.61 -10.70
CA GLU A 447 9.56 27.41 -10.67
C GLU A 447 10.66 26.79 -11.52
N THR A 448 10.83 25.45 -11.45
CA THR A 448 11.91 24.74 -12.14
C THR A 448 11.68 24.66 -13.64
N TYR A 449 10.45 24.33 -14.06
CA TYR A 449 10.17 24.01 -15.46
C TYR A 449 9.20 25.00 -16.14
N GLY A 450 8.56 25.89 -15.40
CA GLY A 450 7.51 26.77 -15.91
C GLY A 450 6.31 25.98 -16.44
N ILE A 451 5.97 24.86 -15.80
CA ILE A 451 4.81 24.02 -16.06
C ILE A 451 3.71 24.41 -15.06
N ASN A 452 2.47 24.54 -15.49
CA ASN A 452 1.37 24.71 -14.56
C ASN A 452 1.24 23.47 -13.68
N ALA A 453 1.35 23.62 -12.37
CA ALA A 453 1.20 22.54 -11.43
C ALA A 453 0.32 22.98 -10.26
N MET A 454 -0.46 22.08 -9.68
CA MET A 454 -1.23 22.32 -8.47
C MET A 454 -1.55 21.01 -7.75
N ALA A 455 -1.82 21.11 -6.46
CA ALA A 455 -2.29 20.02 -5.63
C ALA A 455 -3.82 20.16 -5.42
N PRO A 456 -4.64 19.30 -6.03
CA PRO A 456 -6.08 19.34 -5.85
C PRO A 456 -6.48 18.67 -4.53
N PHE A 457 -7.52 19.15 -3.87
CA PHE A 457 -8.19 18.41 -2.79
C PHE A 457 -9.22 17.43 -3.35
N SER A 458 -9.49 16.38 -2.57
CA SER A 458 -10.49 15.37 -2.88
C SER A 458 -11.86 16.00 -3.17
N GLY A 459 -12.57 15.47 -4.18
CA GLY A 459 -13.81 16.04 -4.72
C GLY A 459 -13.61 17.14 -5.77
N SER A 460 -12.37 17.60 -6.02
CA SER A 460 -12.09 18.51 -7.14
C SER A 460 -12.22 17.78 -8.47
N SER A 461 -12.74 18.45 -9.49
CA SER A 461 -12.87 17.89 -10.85
C SER A 461 -12.39 18.85 -11.92
N TYR A 462 -11.77 18.29 -12.96
CA TYR A 462 -11.15 19.02 -14.06
C TYR A 462 -11.67 18.54 -15.40
N ASP A 463 -12.05 19.47 -16.28
CA ASP A 463 -12.42 19.18 -17.66
C ASP A 463 -11.15 19.15 -18.53
N LEU A 464 -10.79 17.98 -19.01
CA LEU A 464 -9.59 17.77 -19.83
C LEU A 464 -9.76 18.30 -21.27
N LYS A 465 -10.98 18.49 -21.76
CA LYS A 465 -11.24 19.06 -23.07
C LYS A 465 -11.10 20.58 -23.05
N GLU A 466 -11.72 21.24 -22.06
CA GLU A 466 -11.71 22.69 -21.89
C GLU A 466 -10.44 23.18 -21.19
N GLY A 467 -9.72 22.33 -20.47
CA GLY A 467 -8.50 22.68 -19.75
C GLY A 467 -8.74 23.53 -18.51
N CYS A 468 -9.84 23.30 -17.78
CA CYS A 468 -10.19 24.09 -16.61
C CYS A 468 -10.87 23.26 -15.50
N PHE A 469 -10.82 23.75 -14.26
CA PHE A 469 -11.56 23.15 -13.16
C PHE A 469 -13.06 23.36 -13.34
N VAL A 470 -13.82 22.28 -13.19
CA VAL A 470 -15.29 22.29 -13.08
C VAL A 470 -15.69 22.53 -11.63
N THR A 471 -15.01 21.84 -10.71
CA THR A 471 -15.21 21.97 -9.27
C THR A 471 -13.86 22.08 -8.58
N VAL A 472 -13.71 23.04 -7.69
CA VAL A 472 -12.57 23.16 -6.78
C VAL A 472 -13.08 23.02 -5.37
N THR A 473 -12.64 21.98 -4.68
CA THR A 473 -12.96 21.73 -3.27
C THR A 473 -11.85 22.27 -2.37
N LYS A 474 -12.18 22.40 -1.12
CA LYS A 474 -11.21 22.60 -0.03
C LYS A 474 -11.21 21.32 0.78
N GLY A 475 -10.07 20.89 1.30
CA GLY A 475 -10.00 19.74 2.17
C GLY A 475 -11.00 19.87 3.34
N ILE A 476 -11.78 18.83 3.58
CA ILE A 476 -12.69 18.74 4.72
C ILE A 476 -11.91 18.09 5.86
N PRO A 477 -11.50 18.86 6.90
CA PRO A 477 -10.70 18.27 7.97
C PRO A 477 -11.52 17.24 8.75
N ILE A 478 -10.92 16.06 8.96
CA ILE A 478 -11.51 15.03 9.82
C ILE A 478 -11.58 15.56 11.25
N GLN A 479 -12.79 15.81 11.72
CA GLN A 479 -13.01 16.28 13.08
C GLN A 479 -12.66 15.16 14.07
N LYS A 480 -11.53 15.32 14.78
CA LYS A 480 -11.28 14.47 15.95
C LYS A 480 -12.43 14.69 16.94
N PRO A 481 -13.16 13.64 17.35
CA PRO A 481 -14.24 13.80 18.30
C PRO A 481 -13.69 14.47 19.57
N ALA A 482 -14.18 15.67 19.88
CA ALA A 482 -13.87 16.34 21.14
C ALA A 482 -14.25 15.37 22.27
N VAL A 483 -13.30 15.04 23.12
CA VAL A 483 -13.47 14.07 24.22
C VAL A 483 -14.29 14.73 25.32
N ASN A 484 -15.59 14.86 25.10
CA ASN A 484 -16.56 15.24 26.13
C ASN A 484 -17.30 13.95 26.56
N GLU A 485 -17.21 13.57 27.83
CA GLU A 485 -17.83 12.34 28.35
C GLU A 485 -19.34 12.28 28.11
N ALA A 486 -20.03 13.42 28.05
CA ALA A 486 -21.45 13.50 27.72
C ALA A 486 -21.72 13.16 26.24
N THR A 487 -20.83 13.57 25.30
CA THR A 487 -20.96 13.28 23.86
C THR A 487 -20.61 11.81 23.55
N LYS A 488 -19.71 11.19 24.32
CA LYS A 488 -19.45 9.73 24.24
C LYS A 488 -20.69 8.89 24.55
N LYS A 489 -21.52 9.31 25.49
CA LYS A 489 -22.77 8.59 25.84
C LYS A 489 -23.83 8.73 24.74
N ALA A 490 -23.99 9.92 24.16
CA ALA A 490 -24.98 10.19 23.11
C ALA A 490 -24.58 9.55 21.76
N ALA A 491 -23.34 9.67 21.36
CA ALA A 491 -22.80 9.01 20.15
C ALA A 491 -22.87 7.48 20.26
N GLY A 492 -22.63 6.91 21.46
CA GLY A 492 -22.77 5.48 21.72
C GLY A 492 -24.22 4.97 21.59
N VAL A 493 -25.21 5.78 21.92
CA VAL A 493 -26.64 5.41 21.79
C VAL A 493 -27.09 5.47 20.33
N PHE A 494 -26.68 6.50 19.58
CA PHE A 494 -27.01 6.64 18.16
C PHE A 494 -26.30 5.56 17.31
N ALA A 495 -25.04 5.27 17.58
CA ALA A 495 -24.31 4.18 16.93
C ALA A 495 -24.96 2.81 17.18
N ARG A 496 -25.50 2.58 18.39
CA ARG A 496 -26.29 1.38 18.69
C ARG A 496 -27.60 1.31 17.90
N LEU A 497 -28.25 2.45 17.65
CA LEU A 497 -29.44 2.53 16.81
C LEU A 497 -29.11 2.19 15.35
N LEU A 498 -28.05 2.76 14.79
CA LEU A 498 -27.60 2.44 13.44
C LEU A 498 -27.23 0.96 13.29
N ALA A 499 -26.47 0.40 14.23
CA ALA A 499 -26.14 -1.02 14.22
C ALA A 499 -27.38 -1.94 14.30
N ALA A 500 -28.44 -1.50 15.02
CA ALA A 500 -29.71 -2.21 15.06
C ALA A 500 -30.45 -2.15 13.71
N CYS A 501 -30.37 -1.03 12.98
CA CYS A 501 -30.93 -0.89 11.65
C CYS A 501 -30.19 -1.80 10.63
N ASP A 502 -28.87 -1.85 10.69
CA ASP A 502 -28.05 -2.73 9.84
C ASP A 502 -28.32 -4.21 10.12
N ARG A 503 -28.51 -4.57 11.40
CA ARG A 503 -28.94 -5.92 11.78
C ARG A 503 -30.31 -6.25 11.21
N LEU A 504 -31.28 -5.32 11.33
CA LEU A 504 -32.62 -5.49 10.79
C LEU A 504 -32.58 -5.71 9.28
N ARG A 505 -31.79 -4.92 8.55
CA ARG A 505 -31.59 -5.07 7.11
C ARG A 505 -31.08 -6.47 6.74
N ARG A 506 -30.07 -7.00 7.47
CA ARG A 506 -29.57 -8.37 7.26
C ARG A 506 -30.62 -9.44 7.51
N VAL A 507 -31.44 -9.26 8.58
CA VAL A 507 -32.54 -10.19 8.89
C VAL A 507 -33.60 -10.15 7.79
N VAL A 508 -33.91 -8.98 7.22
CA VAL A 508 -34.83 -8.85 6.08
C VAL A 508 -34.30 -9.61 4.87
N MET A 509 -33.02 -9.41 4.51
CA MET A 509 -32.39 -10.10 3.37
C MET A 509 -32.30 -11.62 3.58
N HIS A 510 -32.01 -12.07 4.80
CA HIS A 510 -31.98 -13.50 5.12
C HIS A 510 -33.34 -14.20 5.01
N ASN A 511 -34.44 -13.46 5.10
CA ASN A 511 -35.80 -13.98 4.94
C ASN A 511 -36.35 -13.82 3.51
N GLU A 512 -35.51 -13.43 2.53
CA GLU A 512 -35.88 -13.40 1.13
C GLU A 512 -36.32 -14.81 0.66
N GLY A 513 -37.51 -14.90 0.04
CA GLY A 513 -38.13 -16.19 -0.34
C GLY A 513 -38.90 -16.90 0.77
N GLY A 514 -39.03 -16.32 1.96
CA GLY A 514 -39.87 -16.83 3.03
C GLY A 514 -41.39 -16.79 2.72
N ALA A 515 -42.19 -17.45 3.56
CA ALA A 515 -43.64 -17.50 3.36
C ALA A 515 -44.27 -16.09 3.41
N ASN A 516 -45.08 -15.74 2.41
CA ASN A 516 -45.69 -14.41 2.26
C ASN A 516 -46.40 -13.91 3.51
N LYS A 517 -47.05 -14.80 4.28
CA LYS A 517 -47.75 -14.47 5.53
C LYS A 517 -46.77 -14.01 6.61
N ASP A 518 -45.60 -14.64 6.72
CA ASP A 518 -44.58 -14.30 7.72
C ASP A 518 -43.85 -13.02 7.33
N LEU A 519 -43.56 -12.84 6.04
CA LEU A 519 -42.97 -11.62 5.50
C LEU A 519 -43.88 -10.40 5.70
N ALA A 520 -45.21 -10.56 5.45
CA ALA A 520 -46.19 -9.49 5.68
C ALA A 520 -46.24 -9.08 7.16
N ARG A 521 -46.30 -10.06 8.08
CA ARG A 521 -46.29 -9.80 9.52
C ARG A 521 -44.99 -9.12 9.98
N PHE A 522 -43.86 -9.48 9.41
CA PHE A 522 -42.56 -8.87 9.69
C PHE A 522 -42.51 -7.41 9.19
N ALA A 523 -43.01 -7.14 7.99
CA ALA A 523 -43.13 -5.79 7.44
C ALA A 523 -44.03 -4.89 8.30
N ASP A 524 -45.19 -5.41 8.77
CA ASP A 524 -46.11 -4.68 9.66
C ASP A 524 -45.42 -4.29 11.00
N GLN A 525 -44.61 -5.17 11.55
CA GLN A 525 -43.85 -4.89 12.78
C GLN A 525 -42.78 -3.79 12.56
N ILE A 526 -42.10 -3.78 11.44
CA ILE A 526 -41.12 -2.74 11.08
C ILE A 526 -41.83 -1.40 10.91
N ASN A 527 -42.91 -1.36 10.12
CA ASN A 527 -43.70 -0.15 9.89
C ASN A 527 -44.26 0.43 11.22
N SER A 528 -44.81 -0.41 12.07
CA SER A 528 -45.30 0.02 13.40
C SER A 528 -44.19 0.60 14.28
N LEU A 529 -42.97 0.09 14.15
CA LEU A 529 -41.81 0.66 14.86
C LEU A 529 -41.42 2.02 14.28
N CYS A 530 -41.41 2.16 12.95
CA CYS A 530 -41.13 3.42 12.26
C CYS A 530 -42.16 4.49 12.65
N ASP A 531 -43.47 4.18 12.56
CA ASP A 531 -44.56 5.09 12.90
C ASP A 531 -44.48 5.59 14.34
N LYS A 532 -44.01 4.75 15.26
CA LYS A 532 -43.83 5.11 16.67
C LYS A 532 -42.72 6.13 16.90
N TRP A 533 -41.69 6.14 16.08
CA TRP A 533 -40.49 6.95 16.28
C TRP A 533 -40.29 8.05 15.23
N ASP A 534 -41.11 8.08 14.17
CA ASP A 534 -41.16 9.15 13.17
C ASP A 534 -41.94 10.35 13.79
N ARG A 535 -41.17 11.32 14.34
CA ARG A 535 -41.72 12.49 15.03
C ARG A 535 -41.43 13.77 14.30
#